data_ebd7647e54634d39fea4210fc0268e2c
#
_entry.id   ebd7647e54634d39fea4210fc0268e2c
#
_cell.length_a   1.000
_cell.length_b   1.000
_cell.length_c   1.000
_cell.angle_alpha   90.00
_cell.angle_beta   90.00
_cell.angle_gamma   90.00
#
_symmetry.space_group_name_H-M   'P 1'
#
loop_
_entity.id
_entity.type
_entity.pdbx_description
1 polymer ?
#
loop_
_entity_poly.entity_id
_entity_poly.type
_entity_poly.pdbx_seq_one_letter_code
_entity_poly.pdbx_strand_id
1 'polypeptide(L)'
;MNTSRNPVSAGSSSRSRRGDVVPHGFTLIELLVVIAIIAILAALLLPALVKAKTKAQGIMCLNNNKQLMLAWRMYGEEQNDRLVAAMNIPWQPFRTNWFTGGLNYNAGNPSNYDINQDMVNSPLWPYCGKSRGIFKCPADMAMVDNGSGVKVPRVRSNSMSQVFGTGEWLDYSIPTSGQQTVWRIYDKLSAIARPAQTWVLMDEHPDSINDAALAVSCTQADTTGAKIIDFPANYHNGACGIAFSDGHAEMHKWRNSPLKDAAIEYNDYLALNVSAGASWRDISWLASVTTVKN
;
A
#
# COMPACT_ATOMS: atom_id res chain seq x y z
N MET A 1 98.92 -8.25 -37.82
CA MET A 1 99.32 -7.20 -38.71
C MET A 1 98.10 -6.54 -39.22
N ASN A 2 98.00 -5.26 -39.14
CA ASN A 2 97.01 -4.31 -39.64
C ASN A 2 95.63 -4.32 -39.05
N THR A 3 95.48 -3.49 -38.04
CA THR A 3 94.25 -3.08 -37.40
C THR A 3 93.65 -1.87 -38.13
N SER A 4 92.50 -1.92 -38.70
CA SER A 4 91.75 -0.76 -39.18
C SER A 4 90.61 -0.47 -38.21
N ARG A 5 90.65 0.66 -37.58
CA ARG A 5 89.59 1.24 -36.73
C ARG A 5 88.60 1.97 -37.63
N ASN A 6 87.31 1.61 -37.55
CA ASN A 6 86.25 2.43 -38.10
C ASN A 6 85.74 3.42 -37.04
N PRO A 7 85.36 4.67 -37.41
CA PRO A 7 84.81 5.64 -36.46
C PRO A 7 83.35 5.45 -36.17
N VAL A 8 83.04 5.64 -34.92
CA VAL A 8 81.63 5.57 -34.41
C VAL A 8 80.89 6.86 -34.79
N SER A 9 79.80 6.71 -35.51
CA SER A 9 78.85 7.80 -35.82
C SER A 9 78.06 8.17 -34.58
N ALA A 10 78.12 9.46 -34.19
CA ALA A 10 77.31 10.03 -33.12
C ALA A 10 75.89 10.27 -33.59
N GLY A 11 74.96 9.46 -33.13
CA GLY A 11 73.53 9.63 -33.36
C GLY A 11 72.97 10.79 -32.52
N SER A 12 72.44 11.81 -33.14
CA SER A 12 71.73 12.93 -32.54
C SER A 12 70.37 12.45 -32.05
N SER A 13 70.15 12.30 -30.79
CA SER A 13 68.82 12.03 -30.17
C SER A 13 68.03 13.34 -30.20
N SER A 14 66.99 13.41 -31.04
CA SER A 14 65.98 14.47 -31.00
C SER A 14 65.08 14.23 -29.76
N ARG A 15 65.26 15.01 -28.71
CA ARG A 15 64.34 15.08 -27.58
C ARG A 15 63.03 15.72 -28.07
N SER A 16 61.98 14.89 -28.23
CA SER A 16 60.61 15.35 -28.32
C SER A 16 60.27 16.14 -27.06
N ARG A 17 60.02 17.43 -27.20
CA ARG A 17 59.45 18.25 -26.11
C ARG A 17 58.00 17.74 -25.89
N ARG A 18 57.80 16.99 -24.82
CA ARG A 18 56.43 16.83 -24.26
C ARG A 18 55.99 18.24 -23.86
N GLY A 19 54.91 18.72 -24.53
CA GLY A 19 54.27 19.95 -24.10
C GLY A 19 53.77 19.76 -22.66
N ASP A 20 54.27 20.56 -21.77
CA ASP A 20 53.80 20.63 -20.38
C ASP A 20 52.36 21.09 -20.43
N VAL A 21 51.41 20.15 -20.22
CA VAL A 21 50.02 20.47 -19.95
C VAL A 21 50.01 21.15 -18.59
N VAL A 22 49.92 22.48 -18.59
CA VAL A 22 49.76 23.27 -17.37
C VAL A 22 48.42 22.88 -16.77
N PRO A 23 48.39 22.26 -15.58
CA PRO A 23 47.10 21.96 -14.94
C PRO A 23 46.42 23.29 -14.60
N HIS A 24 45.28 23.56 -15.23
CA HIS A 24 44.47 24.70 -14.86
C HIS A 24 43.97 24.47 -13.44
N GLY A 25 44.45 25.19 -12.47
CA GLY A 25 43.99 25.18 -11.11
C GLY A 25 42.54 25.70 -11.05
N PHE A 26 41.65 24.91 -10.42
CA PHE A 26 40.27 25.31 -10.21
C PHE A 26 40.20 26.41 -9.16
N THR A 27 39.55 27.52 -9.46
CA THR A 27 39.40 28.62 -8.49
C THR A 27 38.24 28.34 -7.55
N LEU A 28 38.30 28.88 -6.33
CA LEU A 28 37.24 28.76 -5.33
C LEU A 28 35.92 29.36 -5.84
N ILE A 29 35.98 30.43 -6.63
CA ILE A 29 34.82 31.09 -7.23
C ILE A 29 34.15 30.18 -8.26
N GLU A 30 34.90 29.50 -9.14
CA GLU A 30 34.34 28.55 -10.12
C GLU A 30 33.64 27.41 -9.44
N LEU A 31 34.17 26.85 -8.34
CA LEU A 31 33.55 25.83 -7.55
C LEU A 31 32.23 26.35 -6.92
N LEU A 32 32.28 27.55 -6.33
CA LEU A 32 31.10 28.13 -5.64
C LEU A 32 29.94 28.43 -6.61
N VAL A 33 30.25 28.92 -7.80
CA VAL A 33 29.22 29.17 -8.87
C VAL A 33 28.59 27.86 -9.31
N VAL A 34 29.37 26.79 -9.50
CA VAL A 34 28.84 25.49 -9.91
C VAL A 34 27.90 24.91 -8.86
N ILE A 35 28.30 24.92 -7.57
CA ILE A 35 27.41 24.41 -6.51
C ILE A 35 26.17 25.28 -6.35
N ALA A 36 26.25 26.60 -6.56
CA ALA A 36 25.08 27.49 -6.52
C ALA A 36 24.06 27.13 -7.64
N ILE A 37 24.55 26.91 -8.88
CA ILE A 37 23.69 26.51 -9.98
C ILE A 37 23.04 25.14 -9.72
N ILE A 38 23.83 24.16 -9.23
CA ILE A 38 23.29 22.84 -8.88
C ILE A 38 22.21 22.97 -7.79
N ALA A 39 22.44 23.79 -6.75
CA ALA A 39 21.49 24.00 -5.68
C ALA A 39 20.16 24.60 -6.18
N ILE A 40 20.22 25.60 -7.09
CA ILE A 40 19.04 26.21 -7.69
C ILE A 40 18.27 25.18 -8.54
N LEU A 41 18.95 24.42 -9.39
CA LEU A 41 18.32 23.40 -10.21
C LEU A 41 17.70 22.29 -9.36
N ALA A 42 18.38 21.82 -8.32
CA ALA A 42 17.89 20.83 -7.39
C ALA A 42 16.63 21.33 -6.64
N ALA A 43 16.64 22.59 -6.18
CA ALA A 43 15.49 23.18 -5.48
C ALA A 43 14.21 23.22 -6.34
N LEU A 44 14.35 23.38 -7.66
CA LEU A 44 13.21 23.34 -8.59
C LEU A 44 12.78 21.91 -8.96
N LEU A 45 13.72 20.96 -9.04
CA LEU A 45 13.45 19.59 -9.46
C LEU A 45 12.89 18.71 -8.34
N LEU A 46 13.36 18.84 -7.10
CA LEU A 46 12.97 17.98 -5.98
C LEU A 46 11.46 17.97 -5.72
N PRO A 47 10.73 19.11 -5.66
CA PRO A 47 9.28 19.11 -5.47
C PRO A 47 8.52 18.41 -6.60
N ALA A 48 8.97 18.57 -7.84
CA ALA A 48 8.36 17.92 -9.00
C ALA A 48 8.57 16.40 -8.97
N LEU A 49 9.78 15.95 -8.60
CA LEU A 49 10.12 14.54 -8.48
C LEU A 49 9.31 13.85 -7.37
N VAL A 50 9.12 14.50 -6.22
CA VAL A 50 8.29 13.96 -5.13
C VAL A 50 6.85 13.75 -5.59
N LYS A 51 6.25 14.74 -6.28
CA LYS A 51 4.90 14.62 -6.82
C LYS A 51 4.79 13.50 -7.87
N ALA A 52 5.77 13.39 -8.76
CA ALA A 52 5.82 12.34 -9.78
C ALA A 52 5.92 10.94 -9.14
N LYS A 53 6.79 10.78 -8.12
CA LYS A 53 6.94 9.53 -7.35
C LYS A 53 5.62 9.12 -6.69
N THR A 54 4.96 10.03 -5.98
CA THR A 54 3.68 9.74 -5.31
C THR A 54 2.61 9.31 -6.32
N LYS A 55 2.55 9.97 -7.49
CA LYS A 55 1.61 9.60 -8.56
C LYS A 55 1.92 8.22 -9.14
N ALA A 56 3.19 7.90 -9.36
CA ALA A 56 3.61 6.58 -9.84
C ALA A 56 3.26 5.48 -8.85
N GLN A 57 3.52 5.70 -7.55
CA GLN A 57 3.12 4.77 -6.48
C GLN A 57 1.60 4.58 -6.44
N GLY A 58 0.80 5.63 -6.63
CA GLY A 58 -0.66 5.53 -6.71
C GLY A 58 -1.13 4.67 -7.89
N ILE A 59 -0.52 4.82 -9.07
CA ILE A 59 -0.85 3.99 -10.23
C ILE A 59 -0.48 2.51 -9.97
N MET A 60 0.66 2.25 -9.35
CA MET A 60 1.06 0.89 -8.98
C MET A 60 0.09 0.29 -7.95
N CYS A 61 -0.34 1.06 -6.94
CA CYS A 61 -1.34 0.65 -5.96
C CYS A 61 -2.67 0.26 -6.65
N LEU A 62 -3.18 1.09 -7.56
CA LEU A 62 -4.39 0.76 -8.34
C LEU A 62 -4.24 -0.50 -9.17
N ASN A 63 -3.06 -0.71 -9.78
CA ASN A 63 -2.80 -1.92 -10.54
C ASN A 63 -2.76 -3.17 -9.66
N ASN A 64 -2.17 -3.06 -8.45
CA ASN A 64 -2.17 -4.14 -7.46
C ASN A 64 -3.61 -4.49 -7.05
N ASN A 65 -4.42 -3.48 -6.74
CA ASN A 65 -5.83 -3.66 -6.37
C ASN A 65 -6.65 -4.32 -7.49
N LYS A 66 -6.41 -3.95 -8.76
CA LYS A 66 -7.07 -4.61 -9.91
C LYS A 66 -6.66 -6.08 -10.03
N GLN A 67 -5.40 -6.42 -9.79
CA GLN A 67 -4.93 -7.82 -9.79
C GLN A 67 -5.57 -8.63 -8.65
N LEU A 68 -5.67 -8.05 -7.45
CA LEU A 68 -6.35 -8.68 -6.32
C LEU A 68 -7.85 -8.89 -6.61
N MET A 69 -8.51 -7.90 -7.25
CA MET A 69 -9.92 -8.05 -7.65
C MET A 69 -10.12 -9.13 -8.71
N LEU A 70 -9.20 -9.25 -9.67
CA LEU A 70 -9.25 -10.35 -10.64
C LEU A 70 -9.15 -11.70 -9.93
N ALA A 71 -8.19 -11.84 -9.01
CA ALA A 71 -8.02 -13.05 -8.21
C ALA A 71 -9.27 -13.37 -7.37
N TRP A 72 -9.87 -12.36 -6.74
CA TRP A 72 -11.07 -12.50 -5.93
C TRP A 72 -12.29 -12.96 -6.77
N ARG A 73 -12.46 -12.42 -7.98
CA ARG A 73 -13.51 -12.82 -8.89
C ARG A 73 -13.31 -14.23 -9.43
N MET A 74 -12.09 -14.56 -9.88
CA MET A 74 -11.76 -15.91 -10.34
C MET A 74 -12.04 -16.96 -9.25
N TYR A 75 -11.67 -16.66 -8.00
CA TYR A 75 -12.03 -17.52 -6.88
C TYR A 75 -13.55 -17.71 -6.76
N GLY A 76 -14.35 -16.62 -6.79
CA GLY A 76 -15.81 -16.70 -6.69
C GLY A 76 -16.44 -17.53 -7.81
N GLU A 77 -15.96 -17.36 -9.03
CA GLU A 77 -16.43 -18.10 -10.21
C GLU A 77 -16.11 -19.61 -10.09
N GLU A 78 -14.91 -19.97 -9.62
CA GLU A 78 -14.52 -21.38 -9.43
C GLU A 78 -15.15 -22.02 -8.19
N GLN A 79 -15.51 -21.25 -7.16
CA GLN A 79 -16.12 -21.74 -5.92
C GLN A 79 -17.66 -21.71 -5.94
N ASN A 80 -18.27 -21.88 -7.11
CA ASN A 80 -19.73 -21.89 -7.27
C ASN A 80 -20.39 -20.63 -6.71
N ASP A 81 -19.91 -19.47 -7.13
CA ASP A 81 -20.39 -18.15 -6.73
C ASP A 81 -20.06 -17.74 -5.28
N ARG A 82 -19.37 -18.58 -4.51
CA ARG A 82 -19.03 -18.28 -3.10
C ARG A 82 -17.81 -17.38 -3.00
N LEU A 83 -17.89 -16.43 -2.07
CA LEU A 83 -16.84 -15.47 -1.78
C LEU A 83 -16.00 -15.89 -0.57
N VAL A 84 -14.74 -15.52 -0.57
CA VAL A 84 -13.89 -15.60 0.65
C VAL A 84 -14.47 -14.72 1.74
N ALA A 85 -14.21 -15.07 2.99
CA ALA A 85 -14.59 -14.24 4.13
C ALA A 85 -13.51 -13.20 4.44
N ALA A 86 -13.93 -11.99 4.80
CA ALA A 86 -13.03 -10.94 5.24
C ALA A 86 -12.40 -11.27 6.61
N MET A 87 -13.16 -11.95 7.47
CA MET A 87 -12.77 -12.38 8.81
C MET A 87 -13.42 -13.71 9.14
N ASN A 88 -13.01 -14.30 10.28
CA ASN A 88 -13.61 -15.54 10.76
C ASN A 88 -15.11 -15.36 11.07
N ILE A 89 -15.93 -16.24 10.50
CA ILE A 89 -17.38 -16.26 10.70
C ILE A 89 -17.74 -17.58 11.41
N PRO A 90 -17.97 -17.56 12.73
CA PRO A 90 -18.18 -18.79 13.50
C PRO A 90 -19.33 -19.68 13.03
N TRP A 91 -20.41 -19.07 12.49
CA TRP A 91 -21.58 -19.79 11.97
C TRP A 91 -21.51 -20.13 10.47
N GLN A 92 -20.39 -19.77 9.81
CA GLN A 92 -20.11 -20.15 8.42
C GLN A 92 -18.71 -20.77 8.30
N PRO A 93 -18.42 -21.86 9.01
CA PRO A 93 -17.08 -22.43 9.07
C PRO A 93 -16.61 -23.01 7.71
N PHE A 94 -17.51 -23.11 6.74
CA PHE A 94 -17.22 -23.51 5.36
C PHE A 94 -16.66 -22.36 4.49
N ARG A 95 -16.72 -21.12 4.97
CA ARG A 95 -16.11 -19.99 4.26
C ARG A 95 -14.68 -19.81 4.73
N THR A 96 -13.76 -19.83 3.80
CA THR A 96 -12.34 -19.61 4.07
C THR A 96 -12.06 -18.13 4.15
N ASN A 97 -11.33 -17.71 5.18
CA ASN A 97 -10.85 -16.33 5.29
C ASN A 97 -9.82 -16.04 4.22
N TRP A 98 -9.83 -14.84 3.68
CA TRP A 98 -8.79 -14.44 2.74
C TRP A 98 -7.43 -14.26 3.43
N PHE A 99 -7.42 -13.88 4.71
CA PHE A 99 -6.28 -13.93 5.62
C PHE A 99 -6.74 -14.34 7.03
N THR A 100 -5.90 -15.04 7.76
CA THR A 100 -6.20 -15.53 9.11
C THR A 100 -5.49 -14.76 10.21
N GLY A 101 -4.33 -14.15 9.92
CA GLY A 101 -3.50 -13.45 10.88
C GLY A 101 -3.82 -11.98 11.03
N GLY A 102 -3.57 -11.47 12.23
CA GLY A 102 -3.62 -10.03 12.53
C GLY A 102 -2.26 -9.37 12.36
N LEU A 103 -2.28 -8.08 12.00
CA LEU A 103 -1.10 -7.23 11.91
C LEU A 103 -1.00 -6.32 13.13
N ASN A 104 0.24 -6.04 13.53
CA ASN A 104 0.60 -5.10 14.60
C ASN A 104 2.08 -4.73 14.46
N TYR A 105 2.65 -4.05 15.46
CA TYR A 105 4.09 -3.75 15.47
C TYR A 105 4.86 -4.58 16.51
N ASN A 106 4.24 -5.63 17.10
CA ASN A 106 4.91 -6.49 18.05
C ASN A 106 5.96 -7.37 17.36
N ALA A 107 7.17 -7.34 17.90
CA ALA A 107 8.24 -8.26 17.51
C ALA A 107 7.80 -9.70 17.74
N GLY A 108 8.08 -10.58 16.81
CA GLY A 108 7.73 -12.00 16.94
C GLY A 108 6.30 -12.38 16.53
N ASN A 109 5.46 -11.44 16.07
CA ASN A 109 4.23 -11.80 15.38
C ASN A 109 4.54 -12.15 13.92
N PRO A 110 4.54 -13.45 13.53
CA PRO A 110 4.94 -13.87 12.19
C PRO A 110 3.99 -13.38 11.09
N SER A 111 2.72 -13.11 11.41
CA SER A 111 1.76 -12.55 10.45
C SER A 111 2.20 -11.21 9.87
N ASN A 112 3.06 -10.48 10.58
CA ASN A 112 3.59 -9.21 10.12
C ASN A 112 4.56 -9.35 8.94
N TYR A 113 5.37 -10.41 8.90
CA TYR A 113 6.55 -10.49 8.02
C TYR A 113 6.73 -11.82 7.28
N ASP A 114 6.19 -12.92 7.80
CA ASP A 114 6.32 -14.22 7.16
C ASP A 114 5.15 -14.48 6.21
N ILE A 115 5.43 -14.47 4.91
CA ILE A 115 4.40 -14.74 3.90
C ILE A 115 3.80 -16.15 4.01
N ASN A 116 4.52 -17.11 4.60
CA ASN A 116 4.06 -18.49 4.75
C ASN A 116 3.03 -18.62 5.88
N GLN A 117 2.98 -17.65 6.80
CA GLN A 117 2.04 -17.68 7.90
C GLN A 117 0.58 -17.58 7.41
N ASP A 118 0.28 -16.56 6.61
CA ASP A 118 -1.10 -16.26 6.20
C ASP A 118 -1.25 -16.10 4.68
N MET A 119 -0.31 -15.41 4.01
CA MET A 119 -0.45 -15.01 2.61
C MET A 119 -0.45 -16.22 1.65
N VAL A 120 0.49 -17.15 1.82
CA VAL A 120 0.59 -18.36 0.98
C VAL A 120 -0.60 -19.29 1.22
N ASN A 121 -1.19 -19.22 2.42
CA ASN A 121 -2.38 -19.98 2.81
C ASN A 121 -3.69 -19.30 2.40
N SER A 122 -3.63 -18.07 1.88
CA SER A 122 -4.81 -17.37 1.38
C SER A 122 -5.44 -18.13 0.21
N PRO A 123 -6.76 -18.30 0.19
CA PRO A 123 -7.46 -18.91 -0.94
C PRO A 123 -7.30 -18.10 -2.24
N LEU A 124 -6.92 -16.83 -2.16
CA LEU A 124 -6.63 -16.00 -3.33
C LEU A 124 -5.21 -16.19 -3.88
N TRP A 125 -4.31 -16.78 -3.12
CA TRP A 125 -2.90 -16.92 -3.50
C TRP A 125 -2.66 -17.63 -4.85
N PRO A 126 -3.36 -18.72 -5.20
CA PRO A 126 -3.19 -19.37 -6.50
C PRO A 126 -3.53 -18.46 -7.67
N TYR A 127 -4.54 -17.59 -7.50
CA TYR A 127 -5.04 -16.67 -8.53
C TYR A 127 -4.22 -15.39 -8.67
N CYS A 128 -3.35 -15.11 -7.70
CA CYS A 128 -2.47 -13.94 -7.68
C CYS A 128 -1.13 -14.16 -8.39
N GLY A 129 -0.96 -15.25 -9.14
CA GLY A 129 0.32 -15.61 -9.73
C GLY A 129 1.44 -15.77 -8.69
N LYS A 130 1.09 -16.05 -7.44
CA LYS A 130 2.00 -16.14 -6.28
C LYS A 130 2.86 -14.88 -6.08
N SER A 131 2.33 -13.72 -6.44
CA SER A 131 3.01 -12.43 -6.34
C SER A 131 2.69 -11.74 -5.02
N ARG A 132 3.64 -11.75 -4.07
CA ARG A 132 3.47 -11.08 -2.77
C ARG A 132 3.29 -9.57 -2.88
N GLY A 133 3.86 -8.96 -3.92
CA GLY A 133 3.89 -7.50 -4.06
C GLY A 133 2.52 -6.85 -4.27
N ILE A 134 1.53 -7.60 -4.75
CA ILE A 134 0.19 -7.04 -5.00
C ILE A 134 -0.64 -6.83 -3.72
N PHE A 135 -0.24 -7.44 -2.61
CA PHE A 135 -0.92 -7.31 -1.31
C PHE A 135 -0.48 -6.07 -0.53
N LYS A 136 0.46 -5.30 -1.06
CA LYS A 136 1.00 -4.12 -0.38
C LYS A 136 1.07 -2.91 -1.29
N CYS A 137 0.60 -1.77 -0.78
CA CYS A 137 0.79 -0.49 -1.44
C CYS A 137 2.28 -0.13 -1.45
N PRO A 138 2.86 0.29 -2.60
CA PRO A 138 4.27 0.67 -2.67
C PRO A 138 4.61 1.95 -1.88
N ALA A 139 3.60 2.68 -1.42
CA ALA A 139 3.78 3.84 -0.55
C ALA A 139 3.75 3.47 0.96
N ASP A 140 3.33 2.25 1.31
CA ASP A 140 3.43 1.76 2.69
C ASP A 140 4.87 1.38 3.04
N MET A 141 5.48 2.16 3.92
CA MET A 141 6.86 1.99 4.40
C MET A 141 6.93 1.25 5.74
N ALA A 142 5.84 0.62 6.20
CA ALA A 142 5.79 -0.07 7.47
C ALA A 142 6.87 -1.17 7.56
N MET A 143 7.68 -1.07 8.60
CA MET A 143 8.74 -2.00 8.95
C MET A 143 8.49 -2.56 10.34
N VAL A 144 8.65 -3.86 10.51
CA VAL A 144 8.48 -4.56 11.79
C VAL A 144 9.74 -5.34 12.14
N ASP A 145 9.92 -5.61 13.42
CA ASP A 145 10.98 -6.51 13.88
C ASP A 145 10.52 -7.96 13.68
N ASN A 146 11.39 -8.78 13.08
CA ASN A 146 11.11 -10.20 12.82
C ASN A 146 11.36 -11.12 14.02
N GLY A 147 11.47 -10.57 15.23
CA GLY A 147 11.79 -11.31 16.44
C GLY A 147 13.28 -11.60 16.64
N SER A 148 14.12 -11.25 15.67
CA SER A 148 15.59 -11.38 15.75
C SER A 148 16.31 -10.02 15.73
N GLY A 149 15.59 -8.92 15.92
CA GLY A 149 16.13 -7.56 15.88
C GLY A 149 16.32 -7.01 14.45
N VAL A 150 15.89 -7.73 13.42
CA VAL A 150 16.01 -7.30 12.03
C VAL A 150 14.69 -6.67 11.58
N LYS A 151 14.76 -5.42 11.08
CA LYS A 151 13.62 -4.72 10.50
C LYS A 151 13.33 -5.23 9.10
N VAL A 152 12.10 -5.70 8.87
CA VAL A 152 11.60 -6.21 7.59
C VAL A 152 10.26 -5.54 7.23
N PRO A 153 9.92 -5.41 5.93
CA PRO A 153 8.64 -4.85 5.54
C PRO A 153 7.46 -5.71 6.00
N ARG A 154 6.35 -5.08 6.43
CA ARG A 154 5.10 -5.80 6.64
C ARG A 154 4.59 -6.42 5.33
N VAL A 155 3.90 -7.55 5.45
CA VAL A 155 3.49 -8.38 4.29
C VAL A 155 2.37 -7.76 3.47
N ARG A 156 1.46 -7.00 4.06
CA ARG A 156 0.31 -6.38 3.36
C ARG A 156 -0.05 -5.02 3.94
N SER A 157 -0.78 -4.23 3.14
CA SER A 157 -1.46 -2.99 3.54
C SER A 157 -2.95 -2.99 3.20
N ASN A 158 -3.42 -3.98 2.43
CA ASN A 158 -4.82 -4.06 2.03
C ASN A 158 -5.65 -4.79 3.07
N SER A 159 -6.89 -4.33 3.25
CA SER A 159 -7.92 -4.99 4.04
C SER A 159 -9.20 -5.14 3.23
N MET A 160 -9.99 -6.19 3.53
CA MET A 160 -11.23 -6.49 2.84
C MET A 160 -12.41 -5.88 3.59
N SER A 161 -13.42 -5.43 2.85
CA SER A 161 -14.65 -4.93 3.47
C SER A 161 -15.29 -5.96 4.38
N GLN A 162 -15.65 -5.56 5.59
CA GLN A 162 -16.35 -6.41 6.57
C GLN A 162 -17.70 -6.96 6.05
N VAL A 163 -18.27 -6.37 5.01
CA VAL A 163 -19.53 -6.87 4.41
C VAL A 163 -19.39 -8.24 3.77
N PHE A 164 -18.16 -8.68 3.53
CA PHE A 164 -17.82 -10.05 3.14
C PHE A 164 -17.51 -10.95 4.34
N GLY A 165 -17.70 -10.45 5.56
CA GLY A 165 -17.53 -11.12 6.85
C GLY A 165 -18.81 -11.13 7.66
N THR A 166 -18.69 -10.77 8.95
CA THR A 166 -19.82 -10.70 9.90
C THR A 166 -20.65 -9.44 9.75
N GLY A 167 -20.04 -8.35 9.29
CA GLY A 167 -20.69 -7.04 9.22
C GLY A 167 -21.01 -6.40 10.57
N GLU A 168 -20.37 -6.83 11.65
CA GLU A 168 -20.68 -6.42 13.03
C GLU A 168 -20.60 -4.91 13.29
N TRP A 169 -19.71 -4.21 12.59
CA TRP A 169 -19.54 -2.77 12.76
C TRP A 169 -20.47 -1.92 11.89
N LEU A 170 -21.25 -2.53 10.99
CA LEU A 170 -22.18 -1.78 10.14
C LEU A 170 -23.22 -1.03 10.96
N ASP A 171 -23.71 -1.65 12.04
CA ASP A 171 -24.70 -1.07 12.99
C ASP A 171 -24.42 -1.44 14.45
N TYR A 172 -23.18 -1.85 14.75
CA TYR A 172 -22.75 -2.31 16.09
C TYR A 172 -23.48 -3.55 16.60
N SER A 173 -24.17 -4.29 15.73
CA SER A 173 -24.75 -5.57 16.07
C SER A 173 -23.88 -6.71 15.55
N ILE A 174 -23.57 -7.69 16.39
CA ILE A 174 -22.93 -8.92 15.95
C ILE A 174 -24.04 -9.85 15.44
N PRO A 175 -24.12 -10.11 14.12
CA PRO A 175 -25.14 -11.02 13.61
C PRO A 175 -24.88 -12.41 14.19
N THR A 176 -25.91 -13.01 14.75
CA THR A 176 -25.92 -14.43 15.11
C THR A 176 -26.54 -15.26 13.99
N SER A 177 -26.27 -16.56 13.98
CA SER A 177 -26.84 -17.47 12.99
C SER A 177 -28.36 -17.30 12.87
N GLY A 178 -28.85 -16.97 11.67
CA GLY A 178 -30.28 -16.78 11.39
C GLY A 178 -30.85 -15.39 11.70
N GLN A 179 -30.04 -14.46 12.24
CA GLN A 179 -30.48 -13.09 12.46
C GLN A 179 -30.35 -12.28 11.17
N GLN A 180 -31.42 -11.59 10.77
CA GLN A 180 -31.37 -10.60 9.71
C GLN A 180 -30.72 -9.32 10.24
N THR A 181 -29.66 -8.88 9.57
CA THR A 181 -29.04 -7.58 9.80
C THR A 181 -29.81 -6.50 9.07
N VAL A 182 -29.73 -5.26 9.56
CA VAL A 182 -30.30 -4.09 8.84
C VAL A 182 -29.58 -3.88 7.49
N TRP A 183 -28.31 -4.24 7.44
CA TRP A 183 -27.44 -4.07 6.29
C TRP A 183 -27.11 -5.41 5.66
N ARG A 184 -27.00 -5.44 4.31
CA ARG A 184 -26.61 -6.65 3.61
C ARG A 184 -25.15 -7.00 3.85
N ILE A 185 -24.92 -8.27 4.11
CA ILE A 185 -23.59 -8.92 4.04
C ILE A 185 -23.61 -9.91 2.88
N TYR A 186 -22.46 -10.14 2.28
CA TYR A 186 -22.37 -10.89 1.03
C TYR A 186 -21.50 -12.13 1.20
N ASP A 187 -22.04 -13.27 0.82
CA ASP A 187 -21.34 -14.56 0.75
C ASP A 187 -21.24 -15.10 -0.69
N LYS A 188 -21.95 -14.44 -1.63
CA LYS A 188 -21.99 -14.79 -3.04
C LYS A 188 -21.76 -13.58 -3.92
N LEU A 189 -21.07 -13.80 -5.05
CA LEU A 189 -20.81 -12.76 -6.04
C LEU A 189 -22.13 -12.22 -6.64
N SER A 190 -23.05 -13.12 -6.98
CA SER A 190 -24.37 -12.77 -7.54
C SER A 190 -25.31 -12.04 -6.57
N ALA A 191 -25.06 -12.13 -5.25
CA ALA A 191 -25.86 -11.45 -4.24
C ALA A 191 -25.52 -9.95 -4.09
N ILE A 192 -24.42 -9.48 -4.68
CA ILE A 192 -23.99 -8.09 -4.55
C ILE A 192 -24.93 -7.16 -5.32
N ALA A 193 -25.67 -6.34 -4.57
CA ALA A 193 -26.76 -5.54 -5.13
C ALA A 193 -26.29 -4.44 -6.09
N ARG A 194 -25.10 -3.84 -5.82
CA ARG A 194 -24.53 -2.73 -6.60
C ARG A 194 -23.04 -2.95 -6.84
N PRO A 195 -22.65 -3.84 -7.78
CA PRO A 195 -21.24 -4.22 -7.95
C PRO A 195 -20.28 -3.05 -8.16
N ALA A 196 -20.65 -2.07 -8.97
CA ALA A 196 -19.82 -0.88 -9.20
C ALA A 196 -19.79 0.13 -8.03
N GLN A 197 -20.58 -0.11 -6.99
CA GLN A 197 -20.67 0.74 -5.80
C GLN A 197 -20.49 -0.06 -4.51
N THR A 198 -19.93 -1.26 -4.60
CA THR A 198 -19.62 -2.07 -3.41
C THR A 198 -18.11 -2.34 -3.43
N TRP A 199 -17.40 -1.62 -2.56
CA TRP A 199 -15.95 -1.83 -2.45
C TRP A 199 -15.64 -3.15 -1.74
N VAL A 200 -14.56 -3.79 -2.18
CA VAL A 200 -14.10 -5.10 -1.69
C VAL A 200 -12.79 -4.97 -0.93
N LEU A 201 -11.83 -4.27 -1.52
CA LEU A 201 -10.47 -4.12 -0.99
C LEU A 201 -10.06 -2.65 -1.00
N MET A 202 -9.36 -2.23 0.04
CA MET A 202 -8.68 -0.94 0.05
C MET A 202 -7.42 -0.99 0.90
N ASP A 203 -6.53 -0.05 0.67
CA ASP A 203 -5.39 0.15 1.56
C ASP A 203 -5.88 0.68 2.90
N GLU A 204 -5.43 0.08 3.98
CA GLU A 204 -5.68 0.50 5.34
C GLU A 204 -4.49 1.28 5.90
N HIS A 205 -4.77 2.22 6.81
CA HIS A 205 -3.74 3.01 7.47
C HIS A 205 -2.81 2.09 8.28
N PRO A 206 -1.48 2.26 8.21
CA PRO A 206 -0.54 1.31 8.81
C PRO A 206 -0.65 1.22 10.33
N ASP A 207 -1.13 2.27 10.99
CA ASP A 207 -1.29 2.34 12.44
C ASP A 207 -2.75 2.05 12.89
N SER A 208 -3.59 1.56 11.97
CA SER A 208 -4.96 1.11 12.20
C SER A 208 -5.13 -0.38 11.91
N ILE A 209 -4.43 -0.88 10.91
CA ILE A 209 -4.59 -2.25 10.43
C ILE A 209 -4.25 -3.26 11.53
N ASN A 210 -5.25 -4.01 11.97
CA ASN A 210 -5.16 -4.98 13.05
C ASN A 210 -5.47 -6.40 12.59
N ASP A 211 -6.48 -6.60 11.77
CA ASP A 211 -6.86 -7.88 11.18
C ASP A 211 -7.00 -7.77 9.64
N ALA A 212 -7.70 -8.71 9.02
CA ALA A 212 -7.82 -8.75 7.57
C ALA A 212 -9.06 -8.02 7.03
N ALA A 213 -9.93 -7.52 7.90
CA ALA A 213 -11.12 -6.75 7.53
C ALA A 213 -10.91 -5.26 7.80
N LEU A 214 -11.55 -4.42 7.01
CA LEU A 214 -11.71 -3.00 7.32
C LEU A 214 -13.18 -2.73 7.60
N ALA A 215 -13.44 -2.25 8.79
CA ALA A 215 -14.76 -2.00 9.32
C ALA A 215 -15.23 -0.56 9.02
N VAL A 216 -16.49 -0.44 8.62
CA VAL A 216 -17.16 0.84 8.36
C VAL A 216 -18.49 0.85 9.08
N SER A 217 -18.77 1.90 9.85
CA SER A 217 -20.11 2.10 10.43
C SER A 217 -21.03 2.75 9.40
N CYS A 218 -22.17 2.13 9.16
CA CYS A 218 -23.26 2.71 8.35
C CYS A 218 -24.30 3.41 9.22
N THR A 219 -24.26 3.22 10.55
CA THR A 219 -25.14 3.90 11.50
C THR A 219 -24.71 5.34 11.66
N GLN A 220 -25.66 6.26 11.48
CA GLN A 220 -25.42 7.73 11.55
C GLN A 220 -24.29 8.24 10.62
N ALA A 221 -23.91 7.46 9.60
CA ALA A 221 -22.81 7.81 8.70
C ALA A 221 -23.07 9.12 7.92
N ASP A 222 -24.31 9.52 7.74
CA ASP A 222 -24.77 10.74 7.06
C ASP A 222 -24.92 11.95 8.01
N THR A 223 -24.47 11.84 9.24
CA THR A 223 -24.59 12.87 10.28
C THR A 223 -23.22 13.16 10.91
N THR A 224 -23.17 14.20 11.75
CA THR A 224 -22.00 14.51 12.58
C THR A 224 -21.72 13.46 13.66
N GLY A 225 -22.64 12.53 13.89
CA GLY A 225 -22.45 11.37 14.75
C GLY A 225 -21.69 10.19 14.12
N ALA A 226 -21.28 10.33 12.85
CA ALA A 226 -20.49 9.32 12.14
C ALA A 226 -19.20 8.94 12.91
N LYS A 227 -18.83 7.69 12.79
CA LYS A 227 -17.61 7.16 13.42
C LYS A 227 -16.66 6.56 12.39
N ILE A 228 -15.39 6.67 12.68
CA ILE A 228 -14.33 5.91 12.02
C ILE A 228 -14.09 4.68 12.89
N ILE A 229 -14.34 3.51 12.34
CA ILE A 229 -14.06 2.24 12.99
C ILE A 229 -12.60 1.91 12.73
N ASP A 230 -12.23 1.67 11.48
CA ASP A 230 -10.87 1.52 11.03
C ASP A 230 -10.52 2.67 10.07
N PHE A 231 -9.25 3.04 10.04
CA PHE A 231 -8.78 4.13 9.21
C PHE A 231 -8.35 3.62 7.83
N PRO A 232 -9.02 4.02 6.74
CA PRO A 232 -8.45 3.88 5.42
C PRO A 232 -7.10 4.59 5.30
N ALA A 233 -6.22 4.10 4.44
CA ALA A 233 -4.93 4.74 4.20
C ALA A 233 -5.07 6.15 3.62
N ASN A 234 -4.01 6.94 3.80
CA ASN A 234 -3.88 8.29 3.24
C ASN A 234 -2.53 8.50 2.51
N TYR A 235 -1.91 7.41 2.06
CA TYR A 235 -0.55 7.37 1.48
C TYR A 235 -0.33 8.30 0.30
N HIS A 236 -1.36 8.57 -0.50
CA HIS A 236 -1.26 9.27 -1.78
C HIS A 236 -1.78 10.72 -1.66
N ASN A 237 -1.14 11.52 -0.80
CA ASN A 237 -1.55 12.89 -0.49
C ASN A 237 -2.99 12.98 0.06
N GLY A 238 -3.29 12.16 1.06
CA GLY A 238 -4.62 12.07 1.67
C GLY A 238 -5.60 11.26 0.83
N ALA A 239 -5.10 10.27 0.08
CA ALA A 239 -5.91 9.35 -0.73
C ALA A 239 -5.49 7.90 -0.52
N CYS A 240 -6.40 6.96 -0.82
CA CYS A 240 -6.12 5.53 -0.88
C CYS A 240 -6.63 4.90 -2.18
N GLY A 241 -6.10 3.73 -2.53
CA GLY A 241 -6.62 2.89 -3.58
C GLY A 241 -7.79 2.06 -3.08
N ILE A 242 -8.91 2.08 -3.80
CA ILE A 242 -10.11 1.31 -3.51
C ILE A 242 -10.47 0.45 -4.72
N ALA A 243 -10.81 -0.80 -4.47
CA ALA A 243 -11.25 -1.73 -5.51
C ALA A 243 -12.70 -2.19 -5.26
N PHE A 244 -13.47 -2.28 -6.32
CA PHE A 244 -14.91 -2.56 -6.30
C PHE A 244 -15.22 -3.92 -6.88
N SER A 245 -16.39 -4.47 -6.50
CA SER A 245 -16.76 -5.85 -6.83
C SER A 245 -16.99 -6.12 -8.32
N ASP A 246 -17.18 -5.10 -9.15
CA ASP A 246 -17.20 -5.22 -10.61
C ASP A 246 -15.80 -5.35 -11.24
N GLY A 247 -14.73 -5.15 -10.44
CA GLY A 247 -13.33 -5.27 -10.84
C GLY A 247 -12.63 -3.94 -11.12
N HIS A 248 -13.34 -2.80 -11.11
CA HIS A 248 -12.65 -1.52 -11.25
C HIS A 248 -11.96 -1.13 -9.94
N ALA A 249 -10.96 -0.25 -10.06
CA ALA A 249 -10.30 0.36 -8.91
C ALA A 249 -10.06 1.83 -9.19
N GLU A 250 -10.22 2.64 -8.16
CA GLU A 250 -10.03 4.09 -8.21
C GLU A 250 -9.17 4.60 -7.06
N MET A 251 -8.62 5.79 -7.23
CA MET A 251 -7.94 6.54 -6.17
C MET A 251 -8.96 7.49 -5.54
N HIS A 252 -9.38 7.20 -4.32
CA HIS A 252 -10.28 8.08 -3.57
C HIS A 252 -9.51 9.03 -2.67
N LYS A 253 -9.80 10.31 -2.77
CA LYS A 253 -9.15 11.34 -1.96
C LYS A 253 -10.07 11.78 -0.83
N TRP A 254 -9.59 11.58 0.40
CA TRP A 254 -10.24 12.07 1.61
C TRP A 254 -10.21 13.62 1.63
N ARG A 255 -11.29 14.23 2.04
CA ARG A 255 -11.46 15.69 1.99
C ARG A 255 -11.10 16.35 3.30
N ASN A 256 -11.37 15.68 4.41
CA ASN A 256 -11.30 16.27 5.75
C ASN A 256 -10.45 15.43 6.71
N SER A 257 -9.97 16.10 7.79
CA SER A 257 -9.37 15.43 8.95
C SER A 257 -10.44 14.73 9.79
N PRO A 258 -10.10 13.60 10.43
CA PRO A 258 -8.76 13.01 10.50
C PRO A 258 -8.41 12.07 9.35
N LEU A 259 -9.34 11.64 8.49
CA LEU A 259 -9.05 10.66 7.44
C LEU A 259 -7.96 11.13 6.47
N LYS A 260 -7.99 12.40 6.08
CA LYS A 260 -7.05 12.95 5.09
C LYS A 260 -5.61 12.99 5.57
N ASP A 261 -5.38 13.30 6.85
CA ASP A 261 -4.09 13.70 7.39
C ASP A 261 -3.78 13.08 8.76
N ALA A 262 -4.39 11.92 9.08
CA ALA A 262 -3.90 11.08 10.18
C ALA A 262 -2.40 10.84 9.99
N ALA A 263 -1.62 11.11 11.03
CA ALA A 263 -0.18 10.92 10.99
C ALA A 263 0.14 9.43 10.79
N ILE A 264 1.24 9.14 10.12
CA ILE A 264 1.75 7.77 9.96
C ILE A 264 2.99 7.65 10.83
N GLU A 265 2.90 6.87 11.90
CA GLU A 265 3.97 6.71 12.91
C GLU A 265 4.53 5.30 12.96
N TYR A 266 3.83 4.33 12.36
CA TYR A 266 4.22 2.91 12.31
C TYR A 266 4.34 2.26 13.70
N ASN A 267 3.31 2.45 14.55
CA ASN A 267 3.33 1.99 15.95
C ASN A 267 1.98 1.60 16.58
N ASP A 268 0.94 1.33 15.78
CA ASP A 268 -0.43 1.00 16.24
C ASP A 268 -1.08 2.08 17.14
N TYR A 269 -0.77 3.35 16.90
CA TYR A 269 -1.19 4.42 17.80
C TYR A 269 -2.62 4.94 17.57
N LEU A 270 -3.22 4.65 16.42
CA LEU A 270 -4.55 5.16 16.10
C LEU A 270 -5.62 4.49 16.95
N ALA A 271 -6.37 5.32 17.67
CA ALA A 271 -7.55 4.86 18.37
C ALA A 271 -8.66 4.56 17.35
N LEU A 272 -9.20 3.34 17.41
CA LEU A 272 -10.29 2.88 16.55
C LEU A 272 -11.65 3.24 17.17
N ASN A 273 -12.73 3.17 16.38
CA ASN A 273 -14.11 3.46 16.79
C ASN A 273 -14.26 4.88 17.40
N VAL A 274 -13.68 5.86 16.74
CA VAL A 274 -13.69 7.26 17.18
C VAL A 274 -14.66 8.11 16.39
N SER A 275 -15.00 9.30 16.89
CA SER A 275 -15.79 10.27 16.14
C SER A 275 -15.09 10.66 14.83
N ALA A 276 -15.84 10.68 13.73
CA ALA A 276 -15.33 11.11 12.45
C ALA A 276 -15.03 12.63 12.39
N GLY A 277 -15.58 13.41 13.31
CA GLY A 277 -15.36 14.86 13.31
C GLY A 277 -15.70 15.50 11.96
N ALA A 278 -14.77 16.27 11.39
CA ALA A 278 -14.97 16.90 10.08
C ALA A 278 -15.01 15.90 8.92
N SER A 279 -14.49 14.67 9.10
CA SER A 279 -14.52 13.61 8.09
C SER A 279 -15.87 12.88 7.98
N TRP A 280 -16.93 13.33 8.67
CA TRP A 280 -18.23 12.65 8.60
C TRP A 280 -18.78 12.51 7.17
N ARG A 281 -18.50 13.48 6.29
CA ARG A 281 -18.91 13.41 4.88
C ARG A 281 -18.11 12.37 4.09
N ASP A 282 -16.84 12.17 4.43
CA ASP A 282 -16.01 11.11 3.85
C ASP A 282 -16.53 9.74 4.30
N ILE A 283 -16.92 9.61 5.58
CA ILE A 283 -17.56 8.39 6.11
C ILE A 283 -18.94 8.15 5.49
N SER A 284 -19.74 9.20 5.29
CA SER A 284 -21.03 9.11 4.59
C SER A 284 -20.86 8.53 3.18
N TRP A 285 -19.88 9.05 2.44
CA TRP A 285 -19.56 8.49 1.13
C TRP A 285 -19.10 7.03 1.24
N LEU A 286 -18.16 6.72 2.13
CA LEU A 286 -17.64 5.36 2.30
C LEU A 286 -18.74 4.37 2.67
N ALA A 287 -19.63 4.72 3.59
CA ALA A 287 -20.80 3.91 3.96
C ALA A 287 -21.72 3.68 2.76
N SER A 288 -21.94 4.70 1.92
CA SER A 288 -22.82 4.60 0.73
C SER A 288 -22.30 3.64 -0.33
N VAL A 289 -20.98 3.39 -0.36
CA VAL A 289 -20.33 2.41 -1.27
C VAL A 289 -19.93 1.12 -0.56
N THR A 290 -20.29 0.93 0.71
CA THR A 290 -19.99 -0.28 1.47
C THR A 290 -21.08 -1.34 1.25
N THR A 291 -22.35 -0.99 1.46
CA THR A 291 -23.48 -1.94 1.33
C THR A 291 -24.82 -1.19 1.17
N VAL A 292 -25.89 -1.95 1.13
CA VAL A 292 -27.27 -1.47 1.09
C VAL A 292 -28.08 -2.06 2.25
N LYS A 293 -29.19 -1.42 2.61
CA LYS A 293 -30.16 -2.01 3.56
C LYS A 293 -30.85 -3.22 2.95
N ASN A 294 -31.23 -4.17 3.81
CA ASN A 294 -32.06 -5.31 3.44
C ASN A 294 -33.47 -4.88 3.07
#